data_81874cea3a5bceb3e457da0d914082da
#
_entry.id   81874cea3a5bceb3e457da0d914082da
#
_cell.length_a   1.000
_cell.length_b   1.000
_cell.length_c   1.000
_cell.angle_alpha   90.00
_cell.angle_beta   90.00
_cell.angle_gamma   90.00
#
_symmetry.space_group_name_H-M   'P 1'
#
loop_
_entity.id
_entity.type
_entity.pdbx_description
1 polymer ?
#
loop_
_entity_poly.entity_id
_entity_poly.type
_entity_poly.pdbx_seq_one_letter_code
_entity_poly.pdbx_strand_id
1 'polypeptide(L)'
;MTTPHTQRENDLVTAKLEAQVREADARLKVLHAQAEARKAKADMDEISGLAAAKERVKKNIADLKRQASADYAATKREVEKEIKDLQADIQRVNERYTAWDAARERQFYARLDEAEARLKVWKAQVDRKKADVGMKRHDDLAALEEQVALARAQAAAAKNEKYSAKARAALEESERYFDQAYDAAVKRYGKT
;
A
#
# COMPACT_ATOMS: atom_id res chain seq x y z
N MET A 1 -47.67 4.62 19.76
CA MET A 1 -46.84 4.62 20.99
C MET A 1 -45.83 3.49 20.85
N THR A 2 -44.57 3.81 20.73
CA THR A 2 -43.48 2.81 20.65
C THR A 2 -43.25 2.27 22.06
N THR A 3 -43.24 0.95 22.22
CA THR A 3 -42.96 0.35 23.54
C THR A 3 -41.51 0.59 23.92
N PRO A 4 -41.17 0.73 25.20
CA PRO A 4 -39.77 0.97 25.66
C PRO A 4 -38.79 -0.11 25.19
N HIS A 5 -39.25 -1.31 24.90
CA HIS A 5 -38.48 -2.43 24.35
C HIS A 5 -38.07 -2.16 22.92
N THR A 6 -38.98 -1.70 22.07
CA THR A 6 -38.72 -1.37 20.65
C THR A 6 -37.72 -0.22 20.51
N GLN A 7 -37.80 0.78 21.40
CA GLN A 7 -36.83 1.90 21.40
C GLN A 7 -35.42 1.42 21.72
N ARG A 8 -35.22 0.57 22.74
CA ARG A 8 -33.92 -0.01 23.08
C ARG A 8 -33.33 -0.84 21.94
N GLU A 9 -34.16 -1.63 21.24
CA GLU A 9 -33.71 -2.41 20.09
C GLU A 9 -33.24 -1.51 18.95
N ASN A 10 -33.96 -0.44 18.66
CA ASN A 10 -33.59 0.54 17.64
C ASN A 10 -32.29 1.26 18.00
N ASP A 11 -32.08 1.61 19.27
CA ASP A 11 -30.85 2.24 19.75
C ASP A 11 -29.64 1.30 19.59
N LEU A 12 -29.79 0.02 19.90
CA LEU A 12 -28.75 -0.99 19.70
C LEU A 12 -28.38 -1.18 18.22
N VAL A 13 -29.41 -1.22 17.34
CA VAL A 13 -29.19 -1.33 15.88
C VAL A 13 -28.43 -0.11 15.38
N THR A 14 -28.86 1.09 15.73
CA THR A 14 -28.19 2.31 15.28
C THR A 14 -26.77 2.42 15.82
N ALA A 15 -26.52 2.03 17.05
CA ALA A 15 -25.18 1.96 17.63
C ALA A 15 -24.27 0.98 16.87
N LYS A 16 -24.79 -0.17 16.42
CA LYS A 16 -24.08 -1.12 15.58
C LYS A 16 -23.72 -0.54 14.22
N LEU A 17 -24.68 0.11 13.55
CA LEU A 17 -24.47 0.75 12.24
C LEU A 17 -23.40 1.87 12.35
N GLU A 18 -23.44 2.67 13.42
CA GLU A 18 -22.42 3.69 13.69
C GLU A 18 -21.03 3.08 13.93
N ALA A 19 -20.95 1.94 14.61
CA ALA A 19 -19.68 1.24 14.79
C ALA A 19 -19.10 0.77 13.46
N GLN A 20 -19.93 0.25 12.54
CA GLN A 20 -19.52 -0.15 11.19
C GLN A 20 -19.04 1.04 10.36
N VAL A 21 -19.67 2.21 10.48
CA VAL A 21 -19.21 3.43 9.80
C VAL A 21 -17.89 3.94 10.38
N ARG A 22 -17.69 3.85 11.71
CA ARG A 22 -16.38 4.18 12.32
C ARG A 22 -15.27 3.25 11.83
N GLU A 23 -15.54 1.96 11.68
CA GLU A 23 -14.60 1.01 11.10
C GLU A 23 -14.27 1.36 9.64
N ALA A 24 -15.28 1.68 8.83
CA ALA A 24 -15.09 2.13 7.45
C ALA A 24 -14.24 3.42 7.39
N ASP A 25 -14.46 4.38 8.29
CA ASP A 25 -13.66 5.60 8.40
C ASP A 25 -12.18 5.31 8.71
N ALA A 26 -11.92 4.41 9.65
CA ALA A 26 -10.56 4.02 9.98
C ALA A 26 -9.85 3.38 8.77
N ARG A 27 -10.53 2.48 8.04
CA ARG A 27 -9.99 1.85 6.82
C ARG A 27 -9.73 2.87 5.72
N LEU A 28 -10.64 3.82 5.49
CA LEU A 28 -10.47 4.90 4.51
C LEU A 28 -9.26 5.78 4.82
N LYS A 29 -9.01 6.10 6.09
CA LYS A 29 -7.81 6.85 6.50
C LYS A 29 -6.51 6.11 6.14
N VAL A 30 -6.48 4.79 6.31
CA VAL A 30 -5.33 3.98 5.92
C VAL A 30 -5.15 4.01 4.41
N LEU A 31 -6.22 3.81 3.62
CA LEU A 31 -6.16 3.85 2.16
C LEU A 31 -5.73 5.23 1.65
N HIS A 32 -6.22 6.32 2.26
CA HIS A 32 -5.83 7.68 1.89
C HIS A 32 -4.33 7.90 2.11
N ALA A 33 -3.80 7.51 3.29
CA ALA A 33 -2.37 7.61 3.57
C ALA A 33 -1.53 6.77 2.59
N GLN A 34 -2.02 5.60 2.17
CA GLN A 34 -1.37 4.76 1.16
C GLN A 34 -1.37 5.42 -0.22
N ALA A 35 -2.49 6.03 -0.64
CA ALA A 35 -2.59 6.74 -1.92
C ALA A 35 -1.68 7.98 -1.96
N GLU A 36 -1.64 8.75 -0.85
CA GLU A 36 -0.73 9.89 -0.72
C GLU A 36 0.74 9.47 -0.83
N ALA A 37 1.13 8.41 -0.12
CA ALA A 37 2.50 7.88 -0.19
C ALA A 37 2.90 7.47 -1.62
N ARG A 38 1.94 7.02 -2.43
CA ARG A 38 2.16 6.60 -3.83
C ARG A 38 2.01 7.72 -4.84
N LYS A 39 1.57 8.91 -4.42
CA LYS A 39 1.20 10.03 -5.29
C LYS A 39 0.21 9.63 -6.41
N ALA A 40 -0.67 8.68 -6.11
CA ALA A 40 -1.62 8.09 -7.06
C ALA A 40 -2.90 8.93 -7.10
N LYS A 41 -2.95 9.95 -7.95
CA LYS A 41 -4.07 10.89 -8.04
C LYS A 41 -5.42 10.20 -8.32
N ALA A 42 -5.46 9.23 -9.22
CA ALA A 42 -6.69 8.51 -9.55
C ALA A 42 -7.25 7.73 -8.35
N ASP A 43 -6.35 7.13 -7.55
CA ASP A 43 -6.74 6.42 -6.34
C ASP A 43 -7.23 7.39 -5.26
N MET A 44 -6.64 8.58 -5.15
CA MET A 44 -7.09 9.63 -4.22
C MET A 44 -8.50 10.11 -4.56
N ASP A 45 -8.83 10.26 -5.85
CA ASP A 45 -10.16 10.64 -6.31
C ASP A 45 -11.21 9.55 -5.96
N GLU A 46 -10.86 8.27 -6.16
CA GLU A 46 -11.73 7.15 -5.78
C GLU A 46 -11.95 7.08 -4.26
N ILE A 47 -10.89 7.20 -3.46
CA ILE A 47 -10.97 7.21 -1.99
C ILE A 47 -11.79 8.41 -1.49
N SER A 48 -11.67 9.56 -2.13
CA SER A 48 -12.51 10.74 -1.84
C SER A 48 -13.99 10.47 -2.13
N GLY A 49 -14.29 9.73 -3.21
CA GLY A 49 -15.64 9.25 -3.51
C GLY A 49 -16.21 8.35 -2.41
N LEU A 50 -15.40 7.42 -1.90
CA LEU A 50 -15.77 6.54 -0.79
C LEU A 50 -15.96 7.32 0.52
N ALA A 51 -15.15 8.35 0.77
CA ALA A 51 -15.32 9.23 1.92
C ALA A 51 -16.65 10.01 1.84
N ALA A 52 -17.04 10.47 0.66
CA ALA A 52 -18.33 11.11 0.44
C ALA A 52 -19.51 10.12 0.63
N ALA A 53 -19.37 8.87 0.17
CA ALA A 53 -20.35 7.82 0.41
C ALA A 53 -20.51 7.53 1.91
N LYS A 54 -19.42 7.45 2.66
CA LYS A 54 -19.44 7.30 4.13
C LYS A 54 -20.22 8.43 4.81
N GLU A 55 -20.01 9.68 4.41
CA GLU A 55 -20.75 10.81 5.01
C GLU A 55 -22.26 10.75 4.68
N ARG A 56 -22.64 10.27 3.50
CA ARG A 56 -24.07 10.02 3.18
C ARG A 56 -24.67 8.96 4.09
N VAL A 57 -23.99 7.82 4.27
CA VAL A 57 -24.41 6.75 5.18
C VAL A 57 -24.58 7.27 6.60
N LYS A 58 -23.63 8.08 7.08
CA LYS A 58 -23.69 8.69 8.41
C LYS A 58 -24.91 9.59 8.59
N LYS A 59 -25.24 10.38 7.55
CA LYS A 59 -26.47 11.19 7.55
C LYS A 59 -27.71 10.30 7.59
N ASN A 60 -27.78 9.25 6.77
CA ASN A 60 -28.90 8.33 6.73
C ASN A 60 -29.11 7.60 8.06
N ILE A 61 -28.03 7.26 8.80
CA ILE A 61 -28.15 6.73 10.16
C ILE A 61 -28.73 7.78 11.13
N ALA A 62 -28.33 9.04 11.00
CA ALA A 62 -28.88 10.11 11.84
C ALA A 62 -30.36 10.35 11.56
N ASP A 63 -30.78 10.24 10.30
CA ASP A 63 -32.18 10.34 9.90
C ASP A 63 -32.98 9.12 10.38
N LEU A 64 -32.42 7.91 10.31
CA LEU A 64 -33.02 6.69 10.87
C LEU A 64 -33.33 6.81 12.35
N LYS A 65 -32.47 7.46 13.14
CA LYS A 65 -32.69 7.73 14.57
C LYS A 65 -33.91 8.63 14.84
N ARG A 66 -34.29 9.45 13.88
CA ARG A 66 -35.40 10.44 14.02
C ARG A 66 -36.72 9.90 13.50
N GLN A 67 -36.71 8.77 12.78
CA GLN A 67 -37.91 8.24 12.14
C GLN A 67 -38.87 7.59 13.12
N ALA A 68 -40.15 7.79 12.86
CA ALA A 68 -41.24 7.07 13.53
C ALA A 68 -41.31 5.61 13.02
N SER A 69 -41.91 4.71 13.83
CA SER A 69 -41.81 3.26 13.66
C SER A 69 -42.29 2.68 12.33
N ALA A 70 -43.14 3.37 11.57
CA ALA A 70 -43.74 2.83 10.34
C ALA A 70 -42.66 2.66 9.21
N ASP A 71 -41.76 3.60 9.06
CA ASP A 71 -40.77 3.62 7.97
C ASP A 71 -39.38 3.11 8.40
N TYR A 72 -39.19 2.87 9.70
CA TYR A 72 -37.91 2.49 10.28
C TYR A 72 -37.34 1.23 9.64
N ALA A 73 -38.14 0.19 9.42
CA ALA A 73 -37.68 -1.08 8.89
C ALA A 73 -37.20 -0.99 7.43
N ALA A 74 -37.84 -0.16 6.62
CA ALA A 74 -37.42 0.07 5.23
C ALA A 74 -36.12 0.87 5.17
N THR A 75 -36.06 1.99 5.88
CA THR A 75 -34.87 2.84 5.93
C THR A 75 -33.67 2.10 6.54
N LYS A 76 -33.87 1.28 7.58
CA LYS A 76 -32.85 0.43 8.15
C LYS A 76 -32.21 -0.50 7.10
N ARG A 77 -33.03 -1.18 6.29
CA ARG A 77 -32.53 -2.08 5.23
C ARG A 77 -31.73 -1.32 4.18
N GLU A 78 -32.16 -0.12 3.84
CA GLU A 78 -31.43 0.75 2.90
C GLU A 78 -30.06 1.14 3.44
N VAL A 79 -29.99 1.61 4.69
CA VAL A 79 -28.74 1.96 5.36
C VAL A 79 -27.82 0.75 5.53
N GLU A 80 -28.36 -0.42 5.90
CA GLU A 80 -27.58 -1.67 5.98
C GLU A 80 -26.99 -2.05 4.62
N LYS A 81 -27.74 -1.87 3.55
CA LYS A 81 -27.24 -2.10 2.18
C LYS A 81 -26.13 -1.12 1.82
N GLU A 82 -26.34 0.18 2.03
CA GLU A 82 -25.33 1.20 1.76
C GLU A 82 -24.01 0.95 2.52
N ILE A 83 -24.10 0.53 3.79
CA ILE A 83 -22.91 0.17 4.58
C ILE A 83 -22.21 -1.04 3.97
N LYS A 84 -22.96 -2.06 3.56
CA LYS A 84 -22.39 -3.26 2.94
C LYS A 84 -21.69 -2.92 1.64
N ASP A 85 -22.30 -2.09 0.80
CA ASP A 85 -21.74 -1.65 -0.47
C ASP A 85 -20.44 -0.82 -0.23
N LEU A 86 -20.46 0.11 0.72
CA LEU A 86 -19.29 0.89 1.12
C LEU A 86 -18.14 -0.02 1.63
N GLN A 87 -18.44 -1.01 2.46
CA GLN A 87 -17.45 -1.96 2.95
C GLN A 87 -16.85 -2.80 1.82
N ALA A 88 -17.68 -3.24 0.87
CA ALA A 88 -17.23 -4.00 -0.30
C ALA A 88 -16.31 -3.16 -1.20
N ASP A 89 -16.63 -1.89 -1.42
CA ASP A 89 -15.82 -0.98 -2.21
C ASP A 89 -14.47 -0.69 -1.53
N ILE A 90 -14.47 -0.41 -0.23
CA ILE A 90 -13.24 -0.26 0.58
C ILE A 90 -12.38 -1.52 0.49
N GLN A 91 -12.99 -2.70 0.60
CA GLN A 91 -12.27 -3.97 0.51
C GLN A 91 -11.64 -4.17 -0.87
N ARG A 92 -12.36 -3.85 -1.95
CA ARG A 92 -11.87 -3.93 -3.34
C ARG A 92 -10.65 -3.02 -3.56
N VAL A 93 -10.71 -1.78 -3.06
CA VAL A 93 -9.56 -0.87 -3.11
C VAL A 93 -8.39 -1.44 -2.34
N ASN A 94 -8.60 -1.92 -1.12
CA ASN A 94 -7.55 -2.51 -0.28
C ASN A 94 -6.90 -3.75 -0.93
N GLU A 95 -7.68 -4.64 -1.56
CA GLU A 95 -7.16 -5.81 -2.27
C GLU A 95 -6.29 -5.39 -3.46
N ARG A 96 -6.70 -4.39 -4.22
CA ARG A 96 -5.92 -3.84 -5.32
C ARG A 96 -4.59 -3.26 -4.84
N TYR A 97 -4.58 -2.56 -3.70
CA TYR A 97 -3.35 -2.06 -3.09
C TYR A 97 -2.42 -3.18 -2.64
N THR A 98 -2.96 -4.21 -2.00
CA THR A 98 -2.19 -5.37 -1.54
C THR A 98 -1.59 -6.15 -2.73
N ALA A 99 -2.37 -6.35 -3.78
CA ALA A 99 -1.90 -7.03 -4.99
C ALA A 99 -0.79 -6.23 -5.69
N TRP A 100 -0.93 -4.90 -5.74
CA TRP A 100 0.09 -4.02 -6.32
C TRP A 100 1.39 -4.04 -5.51
N ASP A 101 1.33 -3.98 -4.17
CA ASP A 101 2.50 -4.07 -3.30
C ASP A 101 3.25 -5.40 -3.50
N ALA A 102 2.52 -6.51 -3.59
CA ALA A 102 3.11 -7.82 -3.83
C ALA A 102 3.74 -7.96 -5.24
N ALA A 103 3.15 -7.32 -6.25
CA ALA A 103 3.72 -7.29 -7.60
C ALA A 103 4.99 -6.45 -7.64
N ARG A 104 4.99 -5.26 -7.02
CA ARG A 104 6.15 -4.40 -6.89
C ARG A 104 7.29 -5.07 -6.15
N GLU A 105 6.99 -5.74 -5.02
CA GLU A 105 7.97 -6.50 -4.25
C GLU A 105 8.65 -7.56 -5.14
N ARG A 106 7.87 -8.38 -5.85
CA ARG A 106 8.41 -9.40 -6.76
C ARG A 106 9.28 -8.80 -7.86
N GLN A 107 8.84 -7.70 -8.46
CA GLN A 107 9.61 -7.00 -9.48
C GLN A 107 10.94 -6.47 -8.93
N PHE A 108 10.92 -5.91 -7.73
CA PHE A 108 12.12 -5.39 -7.08
C PHE A 108 13.13 -6.50 -6.77
N TYR A 109 12.69 -7.63 -6.18
CA TYR A 109 13.58 -8.78 -5.97
C TYR A 109 14.15 -9.34 -7.28
N ALA A 110 13.36 -9.43 -8.34
CA ALA A 110 13.85 -9.86 -9.64
C ALA A 110 14.96 -8.93 -10.19
N ARG A 111 14.82 -7.61 -9.99
CA ARG A 111 15.87 -6.63 -10.35
C ARG A 111 17.14 -6.80 -9.51
N LEU A 112 17.02 -7.08 -8.23
CA LEU A 112 18.18 -7.37 -7.37
C LEU A 112 18.88 -8.66 -7.80
N ASP A 113 18.13 -9.72 -8.14
CA ASP A 113 18.68 -10.98 -8.65
C ASP A 113 19.41 -10.78 -9.98
N GLU A 114 18.84 -9.98 -10.89
CA GLU A 114 19.49 -9.60 -12.14
C GLU A 114 20.80 -8.85 -11.90
N ALA A 115 20.77 -7.87 -10.99
CA ALA A 115 21.96 -7.10 -10.64
C ALA A 115 23.09 -7.99 -10.06
N GLU A 116 22.75 -8.93 -9.18
CA GLU A 116 23.71 -9.89 -8.64
C GLU A 116 24.31 -10.80 -9.73
N ALA A 117 23.47 -11.27 -10.65
CA ALA A 117 23.95 -12.07 -11.77
C ALA A 117 24.93 -11.28 -12.67
N ARG A 118 24.59 -10.04 -12.99
CA ARG A 118 25.45 -9.13 -13.76
C ARG A 118 26.76 -8.78 -13.01
N LEU A 119 26.68 -8.54 -11.71
CA LEU A 119 27.86 -8.32 -10.88
C LEU A 119 28.87 -9.46 -10.97
N LYS A 120 28.42 -10.71 -10.94
CA LYS A 120 29.28 -11.89 -11.11
C LYS A 120 29.98 -11.88 -12.46
N VAL A 121 29.24 -11.57 -13.54
CA VAL A 121 29.81 -11.48 -14.89
C VAL A 121 30.82 -10.34 -14.99
N TRP A 122 30.48 -9.16 -14.53
CA TRP A 122 31.37 -7.98 -14.56
C TRP A 122 32.62 -8.17 -13.70
N LYS A 123 32.50 -8.76 -12.52
CA LYS A 123 33.67 -9.13 -11.68
C LYS A 123 34.60 -10.10 -12.43
N ALA A 124 34.06 -11.15 -13.05
CA ALA A 124 34.85 -12.09 -13.81
C ALA A 124 35.56 -11.43 -15.02
N GLN A 125 34.90 -10.50 -15.72
CA GLN A 125 35.50 -9.72 -16.80
C GLN A 125 36.64 -8.83 -16.31
N VAL A 126 36.44 -8.20 -15.18
CA VAL A 126 37.44 -7.37 -14.53
C VAL A 126 38.64 -8.20 -14.10
N ASP A 127 38.44 -9.34 -13.48
CA ASP A 127 39.51 -10.22 -13.05
C ASP A 127 40.32 -10.77 -14.24
N ARG A 128 39.65 -11.06 -15.36
CA ARG A 128 40.34 -11.41 -16.60
C ARG A 128 41.20 -10.27 -17.14
N LYS A 129 40.71 -9.01 -17.07
CA LYS A 129 41.46 -7.82 -17.53
C LYS A 129 42.59 -7.43 -16.56
N LYS A 130 42.45 -7.75 -15.25
CA LYS A 130 43.52 -7.52 -14.27
C LYS A 130 44.77 -8.36 -14.52
N ALA A 131 44.67 -9.49 -15.19
CA ALA A 131 45.79 -10.29 -15.61
C ALA A 131 46.67 -9.55 -16.66
N ASP A 132 46.05 -8.58 -17.41
CA ASP A 132 46.73 -7.87 -18.49
C ASP A 132 47.19 -6.44 -18.17
N VAL A 133 46.56 -5.74 -17.20
CA VAL A 133 46.85 -4.32 -16.89
C VAL A 133 46.67 -4.01 -15.41
N GLY A 134 47.74 -3.54 -14.75
CA GLY A 134 47.76 -3.20 -13.33
C GLY A 134 46.62 -2.32 -12.85
N MET A 135 45.99 -2.78 -11.79
CA MET A 135 44.94 -2.25 -10.92
C MET A 135 44.51 -0.79 -11.11
N LYS A 136 43.31 -0.59 -11.67
CA LYS A 136 42.40 0.46 -11.20
C LYS A 136 41.25 -0.20 -10.50
N ARG A 137 40.98 0.20 -9.26
CA ARG A 137 39.85 -0.28 -8.41
C ARG A 137 38.53 -0.07 -9.15
N HIS A 138 37.68 -1.08 -9.10
CA HIS A 138 36.33 -1.02 -9.68
C HIS A 138 35.36 -0.60 -8.57
N ASP A 139 35.47 0.65 -8.15
CA ASP A 139 34.69 1.23 -7.06
C ASP A 139 33.16 1.15 -7.35
N ASP A 140 32.76 1.22 -8.64
CA ASP A 140 31.33 1.11 -9.01
C ASP A 140 30.76 -0.29 -8.77
N LEU A 141 31.55 -1.36 -8.94
CA LEU A 141 31.08 -2.73 -8.67
C LEU A 141 30.98 -3.01 -7.17
N ALA A 142 31.89 -2.46 -6.39
CA ALA A 142 31.83 -2.53 -4.93
C ALA A 142 30.62 -1.74 -4.40
N ALA A 143 30.41 -0.53 -4.91
CA ALA A 143 29.25 0.28 -4.57
C ALA A 143 27.92 -0.41 -4.94
N LEU A 144 27.82 -1.01 -6.12
CA LEU A 144 26.62 -1.75 -6.51
C LEU A 144 26.39 -2.98 -5.60
N GLU A 145 27.46 -3.71 -5.24
CA GLU A 145 27.33 -4.86 -4.34
C GLU A 145 26.81 -4.45 -2.97
N GLU A 146 27.31 -3.35 -2.42
CA GLU A 146 26.83 -2.78 -1.15
C GLU A 146 25.36 -2.37 -1.24
N GLN A 147 24.96 -1.68 -2.31
CA GLN A 147 23.57 -1.24 -2.50
C GLN A 147 22.62 -2.40 -2.71
N VAL A 148 23.02 -3.47 -3.41
CA VAL A 148 22.20 -4.69 -3.54
C VAL A 148 21.98 -5.34 -2.17
N ALA A 149 23.04 -5.46 -1.36
CA ALA A 149 22.93 -6.04 0.00
C ALA A 149 22.01 -5.19 0.90
N LEU A 150 22.18 -3.86 0.87
CA LEU A 150 21.35 -2.93 1.65
C LEU A 150 19.90 -2.98 1.21
N ALA A 151 19.64 -2.96 -0.10
CA ALA A 151 18.29 -3.01 -0.66
C ALA A 151 17.57 -4.32 -0.30
N ARG A 152 18.25 -5.47 -0.30
CA ARG A 152 17.70 -6.74 0.18
C ARG A 152 17.35 -6.69 1.67
N ALA A 153 18.23 -6.12 2.49
CA ALA A 153 17.98 -5.99 3.92
C ALA A 153 16.76 -5.09 4.19
N GLN A 154 16.62 -3.97 3.48
CA GLN A 154 15.48 -3.07 3.63
C GLN A 154 14.16 -3.70 3.11
N ALA A 155 14.21 -4.44 2.01
CA ALA A 155 13.04 -5.17 1.52
C ALA A 155 12.56 -6.23 2.53
N ALA A 156 13.48 -6.98 3.13
CA ALA A 156 13.17 -7.95 4.17
C ALA A 156 12.60 -7.30 5.44
N ALA A 157 13.17 -6.17 5.87
CA ALA A 157 12.69 -5.40 7.01
C ALA A 157 11.27 -4.84 6.75
N ALA A 158 11.03 -4.28 5.56
CA ALA A 158 9.72 -3.76 5.17
C ALA A 158 8.64 -4.85 5.21
N LYS A 159 8.97 -6.05 4.76
CA LYS A 159 8.06 -7.21 4.82
C LYS A 159 7.74 -7.61 6.26
N ASN A 160 8.74 -7.68 7.14
CA ASN A 160 8.58 -8.05 8.54
C ASN A 160 7.75 -7.00 9.31
N GLU A 161 7.92 -5.71 9.01
CA GLU A 161 7.17 -4.61 9.60
C GLU A 161 5.79 -4.39 8.95
N LYS A 162 5.29 -5.33 8.15
CA LYS A 162 4.02 -5.23 7.42
C LYS A 162 3.90 -3.92 6.61
N TYR A 163 5.00 -3.50 6.00
CA TYR A 163 5.08 -2.28 5.19
C TYR A 163 4.63 -1.01 5.95
N SER A 164 5.08 -0.83 7.18
CA SER A 164 4.91 0.42 7.92
C SER A 164 5.38 1.62 7.08
N ALA A 165 4.85 2.82 7.33
CA ALA A 165 5.24 4.03 6.59
C ALA A 165 6.76 4.27 6.64
N LYS A 166 7.39 4.01 7.79
CA LYS A 166 8.84 4.12 7.98
C LYS A 166 9.60 3.10 7.14
N ALA A 167 9.16 1.84 7.13
CA ALA A 167 9.80 0.78 6.36
C ALA A 167 9.66 1.02 4.85
N ARG A 168 8.52 1.56 4.40
CA ARG A 168 8.32 1.96 2.99
C ARG A 168 9.27 3.07 2.57
N ALA A 169 9.39 4.13 3.38
CA ALA A 169 10.32 5.24 3.08
C ALA A 169 11.76 4.74 2.98
N ALA A 170 12.20 3.88 3.89
CA ALA A 170 13.53 3.28 3.86
C ALA A 170 13.74 2.40 2.62
N LEU A 171 12.72 1.64 2.20
CA LEU A 171 12.77 0.83 0.99
C LEU A 171 12.85 1.70 -0.28
N GLU A 172 12.04 2.75 -0.39
CA GLU A 172 12.06 3.69 -1.52
C GLU A 172 13.42 4.43 -1.64
N GLU A 173 14.00 4.80 -0.52
CA GLU A 173 15.34 5.40 -0.50
C GLU A 173 16.40 4.40 -0.96
N SER A 174 16.33 3.16 -0.51
CA SER A 174 17.22 2.09 -0.90
C SER A 174 17.08 1.71 -2.39
N GLU A 175 15.84 1.69 -2.94
CA GLU A 175 15.59 1.52 -4.38
C GLU A 175 16.30 2.61 -5.20
N ARG A 176 16.22 3.87 -4.77
CA ARG A 176 16.84 5.00 -5.46
C ARG A 176 18.37 4.88 -5.49
N TYR A 177 19.01 4.54 -4.37
CA TYR A 177 20.45 4.35 -4.32
C TYR A 177 20.91 3.15 -5.15
N PHE A 178 20.15 2.06 -5.10
CA PHE A 178 20.38 0.89 -5.95
C PHE A 178 20.33 1.26 -7.44
N ASP A 179 19.30 1.98 -7.88
CA ASP A 179 19.15 2.41 -9.28
C ASP A 179 20.33 3.26 -9.74
N GLN A 180 20.78 4.21 -8.91
CA GLN A 180 21.95 5.04 -9.22
C GLN A 180 23.23 4.21 -9.38
N ALA A 181 23.48 3.28 -8.46
CA ALA A 181 24.65 2.41 -8.50
C ALA A 181 24.59 1.43 -9.68
N TYR A 182 23.41 0.88 -9.97
CA TYR A 182 23.18 -0.01 -11.09
C TYR A 182 23.41 0.70 -12.45
N ASP A 183 22.87 1.90 -12.62
CA ASP A 183 23.06 2.71 -13.83
C ASP A 183 24.51 3.08 -14.05
N ALA A 184 25.25 3.42 -12.99
CA ALA A 184 26.68 3.69 -13.06
C ALA A 184 27.45 2.45 -13.53
N ALA A 185 27.15 1.28 -12.98
CA ALA A 185 27.74 0.02 -13.38
C ALA A 185 27.42 -0.38 -14.83
N VAL A 186 26.15 -0.23 -15.25
CA VAL A 186 25.72 -0.49 -16.64
C VAL A 186 26.44 0.43 -17.63
N LYS A 187 26.58 1.71 -17.34
CA LYS A 187 27.30 2.66 -18.20
C LYS A 187 28.75 2.25 -18.41
N ARG A 188 29.40 1.71 -17.38
CA ARG A 188 30.82 1.34 -17.40
C ARG A 188 31.07 -0.05 -17.96
N TYR A 189 30.21 -1.02 -17.66
CA TYR A 189 30.43 -2.44 -17.97
C TYR A 189 29.43 -3.05 -18.93
N GLY A 190 28.29 -2.38 -19.18
CA GLY A 190 27.19 -2.93 -19.99
C GLY A 190 27.41 -2.91 -21.52
N LYS A 191 28.54 -2.37 -22.00
CA LYS A 191 28.87 -2.27 -23.44
C LYS A 191 29.84 -3.36 -23.91
N THR A 192 29.95 -4.46 -23.15
CA THR A 192 30.82 -5.58 -23.50
C THR A 192 30.03 -6.77 -24.00
#